data_841ac94a8b60e55eab78b252307b18ca
#
_entry.id   841ac94a8b60e55eab78b252307b18ca
#
_cell.length_a   1.000
_cell.length_b   1.000
_cell.length_c   1.000
_cell.angle_alpha   90.00
_cell.angle_beta   90.00
_cell.angle_gamma   90.00
#
_symmetry.space_group_name_H-M   'P 1'
#
loop_
_entity.id
_entity.type
_entity.pdbx_description
1 polymer ?
#
loop_
_entity_poly.entity_id
_entity_poly.type
_entity_poly.pdbx_seq_one_letter_code
_entity_poly.pdbx_strand_id
1 'polypeptide(L)'
;MRRDGSWEVLKRQDEADELRVVAMREMDDGSLQVEERTDGELTFLTYGALTCVRSVTIAGDALEAAAWALGPEGRDARAAVRSFFSGQARFLSDLQDVLDAGGVSYAFQASCGNDYVLRRYAE
;
A
#
# COMPACT_ATOMS: atom_id res chain seq x y z
N MET A 1 7.56 14.59 18.33
CA MET A 1 8.19 14.32 17.07
C MET A 1 7.26 13.58 16.15
N ARG A 2 7.09 14.13 14.99
CA ARG A 2 6.15 13.56 14.06
C ARG A 2 6.72 12.42 13.27
N ARG A 3 5.84 11.50 12.96
CA ARG A 3 6.24 10.34 12.20
C ARG A 3 5.57 10.25 10.86
N ASP A 4 4.59 11.10 10.59
CA ASP A 4 3.90 11.01 9.33
C ASP A 4 4.88 11.24 8.22
N GLY A 5 4.71 10.63 7.12
CA GLY A 5 5.64 10.73 6.02
C GLY A 5 6.76 9.72 6.07
N SER A 6 6.95 9.06 7.21
CA SER A 6 7.95 8.00 7.29
C SER A 6 7.36 6.72 6.74
N TRP A 7 7.94 6.25 5.65
CA TRP A 7 7.45 5.04 5.00
C TRP A 7 8.14 3.80 5.53
N GLU A 8 7.37 2.78 5.76
CA GLU A 8 7.90 1.45 6.08
C GLU A 8 7.69 0.59 4.85
N VAL A 9 8.77 0.07 4.28
CA VAL A 9 8.68 -0.79 3.10
C VAL A 9 8.26 -2.18 3.56
N LEU A 10 7.14 -2.67 3.02
CA LEU A 10 6.60 -3.97 3.39
C LEU A 10 7.04 -5.04 2.42
N LYS A 11 7.20 -4.69 1.17
CA LYS A 11 7.54 -5.66 0.13
C LYS A 11 8.24 -4.94 -1.00
N ARG A 12 9.31 -5.55 -1.49
CA ARG A 12 10.02 -5.01 -2.63
C ARG A 12 10.31 -6.16 -3.58
N GLN A 13 9.88 -6.01 -4.82
CA GLN A 13 10.16 -6.97 -5.87
C GLN A 13 10.86 -6.24 -6.99
N ASP A 14 12.06 -6.67 -7.29
CA ASP A 14 12.93 -6.00 -8.25
C ASP A 14 13.29 -7.01 -9.32
N GLU A 15 12.59 -6.95 -10.43
CA GLU A 15 12.84 -7.85 -11.54
C GLU A 15 13.49 -7.07 -12.67
N ALA A 16 13.96 -7.75 -13.68
CA ALA A 16 14.81 -7.13 -14.70
C ALA A 16 14.23 -5.82 -15.22
N ASP A 17 12.96 -5.80 -15.56
CA ASP A 17 12.36 -4.63 -16.19
C ASP A 17 11.20 -4.07 -15.38
N GLU A 18 11.13 -4.43 -14.11
CA GLU A 18 9.98 -4.02 -13.32
C GLU A 18 10.35 -3.94 -11.85
N LEU A 19 9.97 -2.84 -11.23
CA LEU A 19 10.13 -2.66 -9.79
C LEU A 19 8.77 -2.49 -9.17
N ARG A 20 8.53 -3.18 -8.07
CA ARG A 20 7.29 -3.04 -7.32
C ARG A 20 7.62 -2.88 -5.85
N VAL A 21 7.08 -1.84 -5.24
CA VAL A 21 7.30 -1.58 -3.82
C VAL A 21 5.96 -1.36 -3.17
N VAL A 22 5.72 -2.04 -2.06
CA VAL A 22 4.56 -1.79 -1.21
C VAL A 22 5.09 -1.23 0.10
N ALA A 23 4.53 -0.09 0.51
CA ALA A 23 4.99 0.58 1.72
C ALA A 23 3.78 1.15 2.44
N MET A 24 3.94 1.41 3.73
CA MET A 24 2.86 2.03 4.49
C MET A 24 3.42 3.11 5.38
N ARG A 25 2.55 4.03 5.76
CA ARG A 25 2.90 5.07 6.72
C ARG A 25 1.67 5.48 7.50
N GLU A 26 1.93 6.00 8.69
CA GLU A 26 0.90 6.56 9.53
C GLU A 26 0.85 8.06 9.28
N MET A 27 -0.37 8.58 9.11
CA MET A 27 -0.55 9.99 8.82
C MET A 27 -0.79 10.77 10.11
N ASP A 28 -0.63 12.09 10.04
CA ASP A 28 -0.84 12.95 11.20
C ASP A 28 -2.22 12.83 11.80
N ASP A 29 -3.21 12.58 10.96
CA ASP A 29 -4.59 12.49 11.42
C ASP A 29 -4.95 11.11 11.96
N GLY A 30 -3.97 10.23 12.07
CA GLY A 30 -4.20 8.89 12.59
C GLY A 30 -4.59 7.86 11.56
N SER A 31 -4.73 8.27 10.29
CA SER A 31 -5.05 7.30 9.26
C SER A 31 -3.81 6.52 8.85
N LEU A 32 -4.02 5.39 8.21
CA LEU A 32 -2.96 4.53 7.73
C LEU A 32 -3.02 4.48 6.22
N GLN A 33 -1.92 4.79 5.57
CA GLN A 33 -1.84 4.78 4.11
C GLN A 33 -0.95 3.63 3.66
N VAL A 34 -1.45 2.84 2.72
CA VAL A 34 -0.70 1.75 2.11
C VAL A 34 -0.58 2.07 0.63
N GLU A 35 0.65 2.09 0.14
CA GLU A 35 0.93 2.52 -1.22
C GLU A 35 1.64 1.41 -1.98
N GLU A 36 1.23 1.21 -3.23
CA GLU A 36 1.92 0.30 -4.13
C GLU A 36 2.43 1.11 -5.31
N ARG A 37 3.72 1.07 -5.52
CA ARG A 37 4.35 1.75 -6.62
C ARG A 37 4.95 0.72 -7.57
N THR A 38 4.65 0.86 -8.85
CA THR A 38 5.25 0.01 -9.88
C THR A 38 5.90 0.89 -10.92
N ASP A 39 7.09 0.48 -11.34
CA ASP A 39 7.87 1.18 -12.36
C ASP A 39 8.37 0.16 -13.35
N GLY A 40 8.25 0.45 -14.66
CA GLY A 40 8.88 -0.39 -15.64
C GLY A 40 7.98 -0.70 -16.81
N GLU A 41 8.44 -1.66 -17.59
CA GLU A 41 7.82 -2.00 -18.86
C GLU A 41 6.46 -2.65 -18.67
N LEU A 42 6.35 -3.51 -17.70
CA LEU A 42 5.07 -4.17 -17.41
C LEU A 42 4.03 -3.13 -16.98
N THR A 43 4.46 -2.16 -16.19
CA THR A 43 3.59 -1.05 -15.80
C THR A 43 3.13 -0.29 -17.03
N PHE A 44 4.05 -0.02 -17.96
CA PHE A 44 3.69 0.69 -19.18
C PHE A 44 2.69 -0.10 -20.02
N LEU A 45 2.89 -1.40 -20.14
CA LEU A 45 1.98 -2.24 -20.92
C LEU A 45 0.59 -2.31 -20.31
N THR A 46 0.52 -2.26 -18.99
CA THR A 46 -0.75 -2.40 -18.28
C THR A 46 -1.52 -1.09 -18.24
N TYR A 47 -0.82 0.01 -17.95
CA TYR A 47 -1.46 1.29 -17.63
C TYR A 47 -1.17 2.39 -18.64
N GLY A 48 -0.30 2.14 -19.61
CA GLY A 48 0.08 3.18 -20.57
C GLY A 48 1.06 4.20 -19.99
N ALA A 49 1.65 3.90 -18.85
CA ALA A 49 2.58 4.81 -18.18
C ALA A 49 3.68 3.98 -17.53
N LEU A 50 4.88 4.55 -17.46
CA LEU A 50 6.04 3.84 -16.92
C LEU A 50 5.99 3.72 -15.39
N THR A 51 5.29 4.61 -14.72
CA THR A 51 5.19 4.60 -13.26
C THR A 51 3.74 4.70 -12.87
N CYS A 52 3.32 3.88 -11.94
CA CYS A 52 1.98 3.97 -11.41
C CYS A 52 2.05 3.84 -9.89
N VAL A 53 1.38 4.77 -9.20
CA VAL A 53 1.31 4.77 -7.75
C VAL A 53 -0.16 4.67 -7.36
N ARG A 54 -0.49 3.66 -6.59
CA ARG A 54 -1.85 3.45 -6.11
C ARG A 54 -1.80 3.39 -4.59
N SER A 55 -2.83 3.91 -3.94
CA SER A 55 -2.82 3.92 -2.48
C SER A 55 -4.21 3.69 -1.91
N VAL A 56 -4.22 3.07 -0.76
CA VAL A 56 -5.39 2.85 0.07
C VAL A 56 -5.14 3.60 1.37
N THR A 57 -6.08 4.44 1.77
CA THR A 57 -5.97 5.18 3.03
C THR A 57 -7.14 4.79 3.92
N ILE A 58 -6.83 4.27 5.09
CA ILE A 58 -7.83 3.83 6.07
C ILE A 58 -7.87 4.86 7.18
N ALA A 59 -9.03 5.47 7.38
CA ALA A 59 -9.20 6.49 8.41
C ALA A 59 -8.96 5.89 9.79
N GLY A 60 -8.53 6.73 10.72
CA GLY A 60 -8.21 6.26 12.07
C GLY A 60 -9.35 5.53 12.74
N ASP A 61 -10.58 5.97 12.52
CA ASP A 61 -11.73 5.33 13.15
C ASP A 61 -12.15 4.02 12.47
N ALA A 62 -11.53 3.67 11.34
CA ALA A 62 -11.80 2.41 10.65
C ALA A 62 -10.68 1.40 10.85
N LEU A 63 -9.63 1.76 11.57
CA LEU A 63 -8.47 0.89 11.69
C LEU A 63 -8.77 -0.40 12.44
N GLU A 64 -9.60 -0.32 13.46
CA GLU A 64 -9.93 -1.53 14.22
C GLU A 64 -10.67 -2.53 13.33
N ALA A 65 -11.64 -2.04 12.56
CA ALA A 65 -12.36 -2.92 11.64
C ALA A 65 -11.44 -3.50 10.59
N ALA A 66 -10.48 -2.70 10.12
CA ALA A 66 -9.51 -3.19 9.13
C ALA A 66 -8.65 -4.29 9.72
N ALA A 67 -8.22 -4.13 10.97
CA ALA A 67 -7.41 -5.14 11.63
C ALA A 67 -8.17 -6.46 11.74
N TRP A 68 -9.44 -6.39 12.11
CA TRP A 68 -10.25 -7.61 12.20
C TRP A 68 -10.48 -8.25 10.84
N ALA A 69 -10.66 -7.44 9.80
CA ALA A 69 -10.84 -7.96 8.46
C ALA A 69 -9.60 -8.70 7.96
N LEU A 70 -8.42 -8.23 8.37
CA LEU A 70 -7.17 -8.81 7.90
C LEU A 70 -6.72 -10.01 8.71
N GLY A 71 -7.15 -10.12 9.96
CA GLY A 71 -6.73 -11.23 10.79
C GLY A 71 -7.72 -11.50 11.90
N PRO A 72 -7.88 -12.78 12.24
CA PRO A 72 -8.89 -13.15 13.23
C PRO A 72 -8.58 -12.70 14.64
N GLU A 73 -7.37 -12.29 14.92
CA GLU A 73 -7.02 -11.83 16.27
C GLU A 73 -7.31 -10.37 16.51
N GLY A 74 -7.68 -9.64 15.46
CA GLY A 74 -8.02 -8.24 15.62
C GLY A 74 -6.91 -7.40 16.18
N ARG A 75 -5.67 -7.73 15.81
CA ARG A 75 -4.57 -6.97 16.36
C ARG A 75 -4.47 -5.62 15.65
N ASP A 76 -3.50 -4.86 16.10
CA ASP A 76 -3.22 -3.54 15.58
C ASP A 76 -3.15 -3.54 14.03
N ALA A 77 -3.73 -2.53 13.41
CA ALA A 77 -3.85 -2.48 11.97
C ALA A 77 -2.50 -2.47 11.25
N ARG A 78 -1.51 -1.77 11.80
CA ARG A 78 -0.19 -1.75 11.18
C ARG A 78 0.41 -3.15 11.16
N ALA A 79 0.30 -3.85 12.28
CA ALA A 79 0.81 -5.21 12.35
C ALA A 79 0.08 -6.13 11.40
N ALA A 80 -1.25 -5.94 11.28
CA ALA A 80 -2.06 -6.76 10.39
C ALA A 80 -1.69 -6.53 8.93
N VAL A 81 -1.48 -5.29 8.53
CA VAL A 81 -1.08 -4.96 7.16
C VAL A 81 0.31 -5.51 6.88
N ARG A 82 1.23 -5.35 7.81
CA ARG A 82 2.58 -5.87 7.64
C ARG A 82 2.55 -7.36 7.42
N SER A 83 1.77 -8.06 8.23
CA SER A 83 1.64 -9.50 8.12
C SER A 83 1.00 -9.91 6.81
N PHE A 84 0.02 -9.14 6.35
CA PHE A 84 -0.69 -9.42 5.11
C PHE A 84 0.24 -9.46 3.91
N PHE A 85 1.21 -8.56 3.87
CA PHE A 85 2.12 -8.48 2.73
C PHE A 85 3.40 -9.29 2.91
N SER A 86 3.66 -9.84 4.09
CA SER A 86 4.88 -10.60 4.30
C SER A 86 4.68 -12.04 3.85
N GLY A 87 5.70 -12.62 3.27
CA GLY A 87 5.74 -14.03 2.97
C GLY A 87 5.02 -14.48 1.73
N GLN A 88 4.10 -13.71 1.21
CA GLN A 88 3.36 -14.07 0.00
C GLN A 88 3.31 -12.90 -0.95
N ALA A 89 3.20 -13.23 -2.24
CA ALA A 89 3.08 -12.19 -3.24
C ALA A 89 1.63 -11.70 -3.23
N ARG A 90 1.41 -10.55 -2.64
CA ARG A 90 0.10 -9.92 -2.59
C ARG A 90 0.18 -8.54 -3.19
N PHE A 91 -0.91 -8.14 -3.83
CA PHE A 91 -1.02 -6.84 -4.47
C PHE A 91 -1.92 -5.94 -3.64
N LEU A 92 -1.86 -4.65 -3.92
CA LEU A 92 -2.75 -3.71 -3.24
C LEU A 92 -4.21 -4.07 -3.48
N SER A 93 -4.54 -4.60 -4.67
CA SER A 93 -5.90 -5.03 -4.96
C SER A 93 -6.35 -6.15 -4.03
N ASP A 94 -5.43 -7.00 -3.59
CA ASP A 94 -5.79 -8.04 -2.62
C ASP A 94 -6.19 -7.42 -1.29
N LEU A 95 -5.51 -6.36 -0.88
CA LEU A 95 -5.90 -5.64 0.33
C LEU A 95 -7.28 -5.03 0.16
N GLN A 96 -7.54 -4.40 -0.99
CA GLN A 96 -8.85 -3.83 -1.26
C GLN A 96 -9.94 -4.89 -1.16
N ASP A 97 -9.69 -6.07 -1.72
CA ASP A 97 -10.67 -7.15 -1.69
C ASP A 97 -11.01 -7.56 -0.27
N VAL A 98 -10.01 -7.66 0.60
CA VAL A 98 -10.25 -8.05 1.99
C VAL A 98 -11.03 -6.95 2.71
N LEU A 99 -10.66 -5.70 2.51
CA LEU A 99 -11.36 -4.60 3.15
C LEU A 99 -12.81 -4.50 2.67
N ASP A 100 -13.02 -4.69 1.37
CA ASP A 100 -14.37 -4.68 0.81
C ASP A 100 -15.22 -5.80 1.41
N ALA A 101 -14.65 -6.99 1.49
CA ALA A 101 -15.37 -8.13 2.04
C ALA A 101 -15.73 -7.91 3.51
N GLY A 102 -14.90 -7.17 4.23
CA GLY A 102 -15.16 -6.88 5.63
C GLY A 102 -16.02 -5.64 5.86
N GLY A 103 -16.43 -4.97 4.79
CA GLY A 103 -17.24 -3.77 4.92
C GLY A 103 -16.48 -2.58 5.47
N VAL A 104 -15.16 -2.56 5.29
CA VAL A 104 -14.32 -1.49 5.82
C VAL A 104 -14.19 -0.38 4.79
N SER A 105 -14.48 0.84 5.20
CA SER A 105 -14.33 2.01 4.31
C SER A 105 -12.87 2.41 4.20
N TYR A 106 -12.50 2.83 3.00
CA TYR A 106 -11.15 3.37 2.75
C TYR A 106 -11.22 4.30 1.55
N ALA A 107 -10.21 5.13 1.39
CA ALA A 107 -10.07 5.98 0.22
C ALA A 107 -9.03 5.35 -0.70
N PHE A 108 -9.32 5.37 -1.99
CA PHE A 108 -8.39 4.82 -2.99
C PHE A 108 -7.98 5.93 -3.93
N GLN A 109 -6.69 5.98 -4.26
CA GLN A 109 -6.16 6.92 -5.23
C GLN A 109 -5.18 6.22 -6.15
N ALA A 110 -5.14 6.67 -7.40
CA ALA A 110 -4.19 6.14 -8.36
C ALA A 110 -3.63 7.31 -9.15
N SER A 111 -2.33 7.28 -9.37
CA SER A 111 -1.64 8.29 -10.15
C SER A 111 -0.61 7.59 -11.01
N CYS A 112 -0.81 7.63 -12.33
CA CYS A 112 0.11 6.97 -13.24
C CYS A 112 0.61 8.01 -14.24
N GLY A 113 1.91 8.01 -14.49
CA GLY A 113 2.51 8.97 -15.37
C GLY A 113 3.73 8.42 -16.06
N ASN A 114 4.19 9.13 -17.07
CA ASN A 114 5.38 8.72 -17.81
C ASN A 114 6.62 9.46 -17.30
N ASP A 115 6.43 10.46 -16.50
CA ASP A 115 7.55 11.23 -15.97
C ASP A 115 8.30 10.41 -14.96
N TYR A 116 9.58 10.66 -14.88
CA TYR A 116 10.39 10.01 -13.87
C TYR A 116 9.94 10.47 -12.50
N VAL A 117 9.70 9.53 -11.61
CA VAL A 117 9.27 9.84 -10.26
C VAL A 117 10.39 9.51 -9.31
N LEU A 118 10.83 10.51 -8.55
CA LEU A 118 11.89 10.29 -7.58
C LEU A 118 11.44 9.28 -6.54
N ARG A 119 12.39 8.47 -6.12
CA ARG A 119 12.11 7.48 -5.10
C ARG A 119 11.76 8.17 -3.80
N ARG A 120 10.64 7.81 -3.26
CA ARG A 120 10.12 8.44 -2.06
C ARG A 120 10.51 7.71 -0.79
N TYR A 121 11.05 6.52 -0.92
CA TYR A 121 11.37 5.69 0.24
C TYR A 121 12.85 5.74 0.51
N ALA A 122 13.19 5.87 1.77
CA ALA A 122 14.58 5.80 2.18
C ALA A 122 14.99 4.34 2.21
N GLU A 123 16.09 4.04 1.55
CA GLU A 123 16.50 2.64 1.49
C GLU A 123 17.93 2.40 1.82
#